data_e4e4f3666f7dd8fde5c61232c6c28169
#
_entry.id   e4e4f3666f7dd8fde5c61232c6c28169
#
_cell.length_a   1.000
_cell.length_b   1.000
_cell.length_c   1.000
_cell.angle_alpha   90.00
_cell.angle_beta   90.00
_cell.angle_gamma   90.00
#
_symmetry.space_group_name_H-M   'P 1'
#
loop_
_entity.id
_entity.type
_entity.pdbx_description
1 polymer ?
#
loop_
_entity_poly.entity_id
_entity_poly.type
_entity_poly.pdbx_seq_one_letter_code
_entity_poly.pdbx_strand_id
1 'polypeptide(L)'
;TLWDIIDEMSHSLSSFVKNPDKDFLRKRKLDFKKMMHLIISMESGSLNHELLKFFEYDSSVPTNSAFYQQRSKLSVSAFRHLLKEFNLKFPLEKFRGKYYLIACDGSEFNIARNPNNPDTFHEPNGKSLSGFNMVHTISLYEVCSKRYLDLEVQPGRLKNEFQAICNLMDRYAYGGSPIFIADRGFSSYNVFAH
;
A
#
# COMPACT_ATOMS: atom_id res chain seq x y z
N THR A 1 -5.51 -2.28 -18.35
CA THR A 1 -5.65 -1.12 -17.44
C THR A 1 -5.61 -1.56 -15.97
N LEU A 2 -5.57 -0.61 -15.04
CA LEU A 2 -5.67 -0.90 -13.60
C LEU A 2 -6.97 -1.64 -13.27
N TRP A 3 -8.05 -1.26 -13.90
CA TRP A 3 -9.37 -1.85 -13.71
C TRP A 3 -9.45 -3.29 -14.20
N ASP A 4 -8.78 -3.63 -15.30
CA ASP A 4 -8.72 -5.01 -15.81
C ASP A 4 -8.01 -5.94 -14.81
N ILE A 5 -6.96 -5.46 -14.13
CA ILE A 5 -6.28 -6.24 -13.09
C ILE A 5 -7.23 -6.52 -11.92
N ILE A 6 -8.02 -5.51 -11.48
CA ILE A 6 -9.01 -5.70 -10.42
C ILE A 6 -10.10 -6.70 -10.86
N ASP A 7 -10.48 -6.66 -12.13
CA ASP A 7 -11.43 -7.63 -12.68
C ASP A 7 -10.86 -9.05 -12.66
N GLU A 8 -9.63 -9.24 -13.12
CA GLU A 8 -8.91 -10.51 -13.04
C GLU A 8 -8.82 -11.03 -11.60
N MET A 9 -8.45 -10.15 -10.65
CA MET A 9 -8.39 -10.48 -9.22
C MET A 9 -9.76 -10.95 -8.67
N SER A 10 -10.86 -10.38 -9.16
CA SER A 10 -12.20 -10.73 -8.70
C SER A 10 -12.63 -12.15 -9.04
N HIS A 11 -11.96 -12.82 -9.99
CA HIS A 11 -12.20 -14.21 -10.35
C HIS A 11 -11.44 -15.22 -9.47
N SER A 12 -10.47 -14.75 -8.64
CA SER A 12 -9.65 -15.59 -7.75
C SER A 12 -9.52 -14.97 -6.36
N LEU A 13 -10.63 -14.72 -5.68
CA LEU A 13 -10.72 -13.96 -4.44
C LEU A 13 -9.92 -14.55 -3.27
N SER A 14 -9.70 -15.86 -3.24
CA SER A 14 -9.07 -16.56 -2.12
C SER A 14 -7.71 -15.97 -1.69
N SER A 15 -6.94 -15.45 -2.64
CA SER A 15 -5.62 -14.86 -2.39
C SER A 15 -5.68 -13.40 -1.88
N PHE A 16 -6.84 -12.76 -1.98
CA PHE A 16 -7.00 -11.32 -1.77
C PHE A 16 -7.92 -10.95 -0.62
N VAL A 17 -8.49 -11.94 0.05
CA VAL A 17 -9.40 -11.76 1.18
C VAL A 17 -8.90 -12.50 2.42
N LYS A 18 -9.35 -12.06 3.60
CA LYS A 18 -8.90 -12.66 4.87
C LYS A 18 -9.50 -14.03 5.12
N ASN A 19 -10.76 -14.23 4.74
CA ASN A 19 -11.48 -15.49 4.93
C ASN A 19 -12.04 -15.94 3.56
N PRO A 20 -11.31 -16.78 2.81
CA PRO A 20 -11.69 -17.19 1.46
C PRO A 20 -13.08 -17.82 1.34
N ASP A 21 -13.48 -18.60 2.34
CA ASP A 21 -14.77 -19.31 2.36
C ASP A 21 -15.97 -18.44 2.77
N LYS A 22 -15.75 -17.17 3.07
CA LYS A 22 -16.79 -16.29 3.63
C LYS A 22 -16.83 -14.90 3.01
N ASP A 23 -15.67 -14.33 2.73
CA ASP A 23 -15.56 -12.93 2.35
C ASP A 23 -15.90 -12.71 0.88
N PHE A 24 -16.76 -11.73 0.60
CA PHE A 24 -17.24 -11.32 -0.71
C PHE A 24 -17.98 -12.42 -1.53
N LEU A 25 -18.33 -13.57 -0.95
CA LEU A 25 -19.09 -14.61 -1.65
C LEU A 25 -20.56 -14.22 -1.87
N ARG A 26 -21.12 -13.41 -0.97
CA ARG A 26 -22.51 -12.95 -1.09
C ARG A 26 -22.59 -11.70 -1.96
N LYS A 27 -23.53 -11.68 -2.88
CA LYS A 27 -23.84 -10.47 -3.68
C LYS A 27 -24.27 -9.33 -2.77
N ARG A 28 -23.46 -8.28 -2.68
CA ARG A 28 -23.72 -7.08 -1.90
C ARG A 28 -23.44 -5.84 -2.74
N LYS A 29 -23.91 -4.66 -2.28
CA LYS A 29 -23.65 -3.37 -2.97
C LYS A 29 -22.16 -3.06 -3.08
N LEU A 30 -21.38 -3.36 -2.02
CA LEU A 30 -19.91 -3.30 -2.01
C LEU A 30 -19.37 -4.72 -2.12
N ASP A 31 -19.24 -5.24 -3.33
CA ASP A 31 -18.48 -6.43 -3.65
C ASP A 31 -16.96 -6.14 -3.68
N PHE A 32 -16.12 -7.14 -3.94
CA PHE A 32 -14.67 -7.00 -3.96
C PHE A 32 -14.22 -5.94 -4.98
N LYS A 33 -14.71 -6.02 -6.20
CA LYS A 33 -14.36 -5.11 -7.29
C LYS A 33 -14.68 -3.66 -6.94
N LYS A 34 -15.92 -3.40 -6.52
CA LYS A 34 -16.34 -2.05 -6.10
C LYS A 34 -15.57 -1.53 -4.90
N MET A 35 -15.21 -2.41 -3.93
CA MET A 35 -14.38 -2.01 -2.81
C MET A 35 -12.98 -1.58 -3.25
N MET A 36 -12.33 -2.35 -4.13
CA MET A 36 -11.01 -1.98 -4.68
C MET A 36 -11.09 -0.68 -5.48
N HIS A 37 -12.08 -0.54 -6.37
CA HIS A 37 -12.30 0.68 -7.14
C HIS A 37 -12.52 1.90 -6.24
N LEU A 38 -13.41 1.79 -5.26
CA LEU A 38 -13.71 2.86 -4.31
C LEU A 38 -12.44 3.30 -3.55
N ILE A 39 -11.71 2.35 -2.95
CA ILE A 39 -10.50 2.68 -2.16
C ILE A 39 -9.44 3.41 -3.02
N ILE A 40 -9.26 2.98 -4.27
CA ILE A 40 -8.25 3.57 -5.17
C ILE A 40 -8.70 4.94 -5.71
N SER A 41 -10.00 5.13 -5.90
CA SER A 41 -10.55 6.39 -6.41
C SER A 41 -10.87 7.43 -5.32
N MET A 42 -10.71 7.08 -4.03
CA MET A 42 -10.91 8.04 -2.94
C MET A 42 -9.94 9.20 -3.04
N GLU A 43 -10.46 10.38 -2.82
CA GLU A 43 -9.73 11.64 -2.77
C GLU A 43 -9.56 12.11 -1.30
N SER A 44 -9.59 13.40 -1.06
CA SER A 44 -9.41 14.00 0.27
C SER A 44 -10.72 14.30 1.01
N GLY A 45 -11.85 13.82 0.53
CA GLY A 45 -13.16 14.04 1.12
C GLY A 45 -13.43 13.21 2.37
N SER A 46 -14.52 13.52 3.08
CA SER A 46 -14.99 12.63 4.12
C SER A 46 -15.50 11.31 3.51
N LEU A 47 -15.41 10.19 4.25
CA LEU A 47 -15.87 8.89 3.76
C LEU A 47 -17.31 8.93 3.22
N ASN A 48 -18.19 9.68 3.88
CA ASN A 48 -19.57 9.84 3.41
C ASN A 48 -19.63 10.55 2.03
N HIS A 49 -18.80 11.56 1.84
CA HIS A 49 -18.74 12.27 0.56
C HIS A 49 -18.17 11.36 -0.55
N GLU A 50 -17.11 10.61 -0.25
CA GLU A 50 -16.51 9.65 -1.19
C GLU A 50 -17.51 8.56 -1.62
N LEU A 51 -18.29 8.02 -0.66
CA LEU A 51 -19.34 7.06 -0.97
C LEU A 51 -20.44 7.67 -1.85
N LEU A 52 -20.93 8.87 -1.51
CA LEU A 52 -21.92 9.58 -2.31
C LEU A 52 -21.43 9.81 -3.73
N LYS A 53 -20.21 10.31 -3.89
CA LYS A 53 -19.59 10.56 -5.19
C LYS A 53 -19.44 9.26 -6.02
N PHE A 54 -18.94 8.19 -5.40
CA PHE A 54 -18.72 6.91 -6.07
C PHE A 54 -20.02 6.25 -6.55
N PHE A 55 -21.11 6.42 -5.81
CA PHE A 55 -22.44 5.92 -6.17
C PHE A 55 -23.31 6.98 -6.86
N GLU A 56 -22.71 8.03 -7.42
CA GLU A 56 -23.40 9.06 -8.21
C GLU A 56 -24.62 9.68 -7.49
N TYR A 57 -24.52 9.81 -6.15
CA TYR A 57 -25.58 10.35 -5.28
C TYR A 57 -26.90 9.55 -5.33
N ASP A 58 -26.85 8.28 -5.71
CA ASP A 58 -28.02 7.38 -5.68
C ASP A 58 -28.54 7.19 -4.25
N SER A 59 -29.84 7.06 -4.10
CA SER A 59 -30.50 6.83 -2.79
C SER A 59 -30.09 5.52 -2.11
N SER A 60 -29.49 4.60 -2.86
CA SER A 60 -29.05 3.30 -2.40
C SER A 60 -27.60 3.25 -1.91
N VAL A 61 -26.96 4.41 -1.65
CA VAL A 61 -25.57 4.49 -1.17
C VAL A 61 -25.37 3.64 0.09
N PRO A 62 -24.29 2.83 0.14
CA PRO A 62 -23.93 2.08 1.34
C PRO A 62 -23.56 2.99 2.51
N THR A 63 -23.83 2.56 3.72
CA THR A 63 -23.43 3.30 4.92
C THR A 63 -21.91 3.21 5.17
N ASN A 64 -21.37 4.16 5.93
CA ASN A 64 -19.96 4.11 6.40
C ASN A 64 -19.67 2.80 7.14
N SER A 65 -20.61 2.29 7.94
CA SER A 65 -20.47 0.99 8.62
C SER A 65 -20.31 -0.16 7.63
N ALA A 66 -21.12 -0.17 6.56
CA ALA A 66 -21.00 -1.19 5.50
C ALA A 66 -19.64 -1.12 4.80
N PHE A 67 -19.11 0.08 4.54
CA PHE A 67 -17.78 0.26 4.00
C PHE A 67 -16.69 -0.33 4.91
N TYR A 68 -16.70 0.02 6.21
CA TYR A 68 -15.70 -0.51 7.16
C TYR A 68 -15.76 -2.03 7.28
N GLN A 69 -16.96 -2.60 7.32
CA GLN A 69 -17.15 -4.06 7.35
C GLN A 69 -16.62 -4.75 6.09
N GLN A 70 -16.82 -4.18 4.91
CA GLN A 70 -16.31 -4.76 3.67
C GLN A 70 -14.79 -4.54 3.53
N ARG A 71 -14.29 -3.34 3.83
CA ARG A 71 -12.85 -3.04 3.81
C ARG A 71 -12.05 -3.97 4.71
N SER A 72 -12.57 -4.30 5.90
CA SER A 72 -11.87 -5.18 6.84
C SER A 72 -11.66 -6.61 6.35
N LYS A 73 -12.36 -7.03 5.30
CA LYS A 73 -12.23 -8.34 4.65
C LYS A 73 -11.09 -8.41 3.64
N LEU A 74 -10.64 -7.26 3.11
CA LEU A 74 -9.54 -7.23 2.16
C LEU A 74 -8.23 -7.62 2.85
N SER A 75 -7.45 -8.44 2.15
CA SER A 75 -6.06 -8.70 2.53
C SER A 75 -5.13 -7.59 2.00
N VAL A 76 -4.06 -7.32 2.71
CA VAL A 76 -2.98 -6.41 2.23
C VAL A 76 -2.34 -6.94 0.95
N SER A 77 -2.31 -8.27 0.77
CA SER A 77 -1.83 -8.92 -0.45
C SER A 77 -2.56 -8.43 -1.72
N ALA A 78 -3.83 -8.04 -1.63
CA ALA A 78 -4.59 -7.51 -2.76
C ALA A 78 -3.95 -6.23 -3.34
N PHE A 79 -3.55 -5.30 -2.47
CA PHE A 79 -2.93 -4.05 -2.92
C PHE A 79 -1.51 -4.25 -3.43
N ARG A 80 -0.74 -5.14 -2.79
CA ARG A 80 0.61 -5.49 -3.25
C ARG A 80 0.57 -6.18 -4.61
N HIS A 81 -0.34 -7.11 -4.81
CA HIS A 81 -0.56 -7.77 -6.11
C HIS A 81 -0.93 -6.75 -7.19
N LEU A 82 -1.90 -5.88 -6.90
CA LEU A 82 -2.35 -4.85 -7.84
C LEU A 82 -1.20 -3.92 -8.26
N LEU A 83 -0.37 -3.46 -7.31
CA LEU A 83 0.80 -2.62 -7.59
C LEU A 83 1.80 -3.35 -8.47
N LYS A 84 2.10 -4.61 -8.14
CA LYS A 84 3.05 -5.45 -8.90
C LYS A 84 2.56 -5.69 -10.33
N GLU A 85 1.32 -6.16 -10.52
CA GLU A 85 0.76 -6.45 -11.83
C GLU A 85 0.63 -5.17 -12.68
N PHE A 86 0.25 -4.05 -12.07
CA PHE A 86 0.24 -2.77 -12.75
C PHE A 86 1.63 -2.40 -13.28
N ASN A 87 2.67 -2.51 -12.46
CA ASN A 87 4.04 -2.20 -12.87
C ASN A 87 4.57 -3.17 -13.95
N LEU A 88 4.21 -4.44 -13.89
CA LEU A 88 4.62 -5.43 -14.89
C LEU A 88 3.97 -5.19 -16.29
N LYS A 89 2.77 -4.60 -16.33
CA LYS A 89 2.10 -4.24 -17.60
C LYS A 89 2.78 -3.10 -18.37
N PHE A 90 3.62 -2.31 -17.71
CA PHE A 90 4.28 -1.16 -18.32
C PHE A 90 5.80 -1.29 -18.18
N PRO A 91 6.55 -1.35 -19.27
CA PRO A 91 8.01 -1.45 -19.20
C PRO A 91 8.60 -0.25 -18.43
N LEU A 92 9.64 -0.52 -17.64
CA LEU A 92 10.40 0.52 -16.98
C LEU A 92 11.38 1.18 -17.96
N GLU A 93 11.57 2.48 -17.80
CA GLU A 93 12.57 3.22 -18.57
C GLU A 93 13.98 2.93 -18.04
N LYS A 94 14.94 2.83 -18.94
CA LYS A 94 16.32 2.54 -18.58
C LYS A 94 17.21 3.78 -18.66
N PHE A 95 17.89 4.09 -17.58
CA PHE A 95 18.96 5.06 -17.59
C PHE A 95 20.10 4.60 -18.50
N ARG A 96 20.50 5.45 -19.45
CA ARG A 96 21.51 5.14 -20.49
C ARG A 96 21.23 3.82 -21.23
N GLY A 97 19.96 3.46 -21.41
CA GLY A 97 19.58 2.24 -22.12
C GLY A 97 19.89 0.92 -21.40
N LYS A 98 20.45 0.95 -20.18
CA LYS A 98 20.98 -0.22 -19.49
C LYS A 98 20.45 -0.41 -18.07
N TYR A 99 20.47 0.61 -17.23
CA TYR A 99 20.26 0.49 -15.79
C TYR A 99 18.86 0.96 -15.38
N TYR A 100 18.29 0.36 -14.34
CA TYR A 100 17.16 0.90 -13.62
C TYR A 100 17.65 1.65 -12.37
N LEU A 101 17.23 2.90 -12.20
CA LEU A 101 17.59 3.72 -11.04
C LEU A 101 16.50 3.62 -9.98
N ILE A 102 16.77 2.88 -8.91
CA ILE A 102 15.79 2.59 -7.86
C ILE A 102 16.14 3.40 -6.61
N ALA A 103 15.44 4.49 -6.39
CA ALA A 103 15.56 5.25 -5.16
C ALA A 103 14.85 4.53 -4.00
N CYS A 104 15.52 4.47 -2.86
CA CYS A 104 15.03 3.89 -1.63
C CYS A 104 14.98 4.98 -0.57
N ASP A 105 13.79 5.24 -0.02
CA ASP A 105 13.60 6.27 1.00
C ASP A 105 12.52 5.88 2.00
N GLY A 106 12.67 6.41 3.22
CA GLY A 106 11.74 6.21 4.32
C GLY A 106 10.79 7.39 4.50
N SER A 107 9.55 7.09 4.81
CA SER A 107 8.53 8.10 5.13
C SER A 107 7.69 7.68 6.32
N GLU A 108 7.26 8.65 7.11
CA GLU A 108 6.42 8.45 8.28
C GLU A 108 5.01 8.97 8.02
N PHE A 109 4.00 8.15 8.35
CA PHE A 109 2.60 8.51 8.17
C PHE A 109 1.83 8.43 9.49
N ASN A 110 1.19 9.52 9.87
CA ASN A 110 0.25 9.51 10.98
C ASN A 110 -0.99 8.71 10.58
N ILE A 111 -1.41 7.83 11.49
CA ILE A 111 -2.64 7.04 11.34
C ILE A 111 -3.65 7.40 12.44
N ALA A 112 -4.87 6.89 12.33
CA ALA A 112 -5.91 7.15 13.32
C ALA A 112 -5.43 6.80 14.74
N ARG A 113 -5.63 7.73 15.67
CA ARG A 113 -5.16 7.59 17.05
C ARG A 113 -5.81 6.38 17.73
N ASN A 114 -4.98 5.49 18.25
CA ASN A 114 -5.35 4.33 19.05
C ASN A 114 -4.30 4.08 20.14
N PRO A 115 -4.47 4.62 21.35
CA PRO A 115 -3.50 4.42 22.46
C PRO A 115 -3.32 2.95 22.88
N ASN A 116 -4.27 2.09 22.55
CA ASN A 116 -4.21 0.66 22.87
C ASN A 116 -3.34 -0.15 21.90
N ASN A 117 -2.73 0.50 20.92
CA ASN A 117 -1.79 -0.14 20.00
C ASN A 117 -0.35 0.32 20.32
N PRO A 118 0.40 -0.38 21.19
CA PRO A 118 1.73 0.04 21.64
C PRO A 118 2.77 0.07 20.53
N ASP A 119 2.58 -0.71 19.45
CA ASP A 119 3.56 -0.80 18.37
C ASP A 119 3.58 0.45 17.49
N THR A 120 2.49 1.20 17.47
CA THR A 120 2.36 2.42 16.66
C THR A 120 2.12 3.68 17.48
N PHE A 121 1.75 3.56 18.76
CA PHE A 121 1.43 4.71 19.60
C PHE A 121 2.69 5.38 20.16
N HIS A 122 2.81 6.66 19.93
CA HIS A 122 3.81 7.55 20.52
C HIS A 122 3.16 8.37 21.63
N GLU A 123 3.76 8.32 22.82
CA GLU A 123 3.29 9.03 23.99
C GLU A 123 3.25 10.57 23.78
N PRO A 124 2.46 11.28 24.58
CA PRO A 124 2.47 12.73 24.57
C PRO A 124 3.87 13.32 24.69
N ASN A 125 4.15 14.36 23.94
CA ASN A 125 5.41 15.07 23.96
C ASN A 125 5.17 16.58 23.71
N GLY A 126 6.23 17.39 23.70
CA GLY A 126 6.13 18.84 23.49
C GLY A 126 5.47 19.28 22.17
N LYS A 127 5.36 18.37 21.18
CA LYS A 127 4.70 18.62 19.88
C LYS A 127 3.29 18.03 19.79
N SER A 128 2.96 17.04 20.62
CA SER A 128 1.63 16.40 20.64
C SER A 128 1.20 16.13 22.08
N LEU A 129 0.24 16.91 22.58
CA LEU A 129 -0.26 16.80 23.95
C LEU A 129 -1.09 15.53 24.23
N SER A 130 -1.63 14.90 23.19
CA SER A 130 -2.48 13.70 23.32
C SER A 130 -1.77 12.42 22.85
N GLY A 131 -0.53 12.51 22.34
CA GLY A 131 0.12 11.42 21.65
C GLY A 131 -0.50 11.13 20.28
N PHE A 132 0.14 10.28 19.50
CA PHE A 132 -0.29 9.95 18.12
C PHE A 132 0.16 8.54 17.75
N ASN A 133 -0.51 7.96 16.74
CA ASN A 133 -0.06 6.71 16.14
C ASN A 133 0.55 6.98 14.77
N MET A 134 1.61 6.25 14.48
CA MET A 134 2.40 6.42 13.26
C MET A 134 2.83 5.07 12.71
N VAL A 135 2.88 4.95 11.39
CA VAL A 135 3.56 3.88 10.66
C VAL A 135 4.74 4.45 9.90
N HIS A 136 5.77 3.64 9.74
CA HIS A 136 6.92 3.94 8.91
C HIS A 136 6.86 3.12 7.64
N THR A 137 7.25 3.70 6.51
CA THR A 137 7.31 3.00 5.22
C THR A 137 8.67 3.20 4.60
N ILE A 138 9.20 2.14 3.99
CA ILE A 138 10.31 2.23 3.03
C ILE A 138 9.74 1.89 1.67
N SER A 139 10.12 2.62 0.64
CA SER A 139 9.63 2.40 -0.73
C SER A 139 10.77 2.26 -1.73
N LEU A 140 10.52 1.47 -2.78
CA LEU A 140 11.32 1.44 -4.00
C LEU A 140 10.65 2.32 -5.05
N TYR A 141 11.34 3.36 -5.50
CA TYR A 141 10.86 4.29 -6.52
C TYR A 141 11.79 4.26 -7.75
N GLU A 142 11.27 3.86 -8.90
CA GLU A 142 12.03 3.91 -10.15
C GLU A 142 12.00 5.34 -10.70
N VAL A 143 13.20 5.94 -10.78
CA VAL A 143 13.38 7.38 -11.01
C VAL A 143 13.04 7.81 -12.43
N CYS A 144 13.42 7.01 -13.45
CA CYS A 144 13.18 7.34 -14.86
C CYS A 144 11.70 7.25 -15.21
N SER A 145 11.04 6.16 -14.84
CA SER A 145 9.60 5.95 -15.08
C SER A 145 8.69 6.65 -14.08
N LYS A 146 9.25 7.23 -13.00
CA LYS A 146 8.53 7.94 -11.94
C LYS A 146 7.44 7.07 -11.28
N ARG A 147 7.79 5.83 -10.91
CA ARG A 147 6.84 4.86 -10.35
C ARG A 147 7.34 4.23 -9.06
N TYR A 148 6.44 4.06 -8.11
CA TYR A 148 6.66 3.18 -6.97
C TYR A 148 6.54 1.72 -7.42
N LEU A 149 7.56 0.91 -7.08
CA LEU A 149 7.63 -0.50 -7.46
C LEU A 149 7.14 -1.42 -6.34
N ASP A 150 7.55 -1.15 -5.11
CA ASP A 150 7.16 -1.88 -3.90
C ASP A 150 7.30 -0.97 -2.68
N LEU A 151 6.69 -1.38 -1.58
CA LEU A 151 6.83 -0.71 -0.29
C LEU A 151 6.75 -1.72 0.87
N GLU A 152 7.44 -1.40 1.96
CA GLU A 152 7.36 -2.09 3.24
C GLU A 152 6.74 -1.14 4.27
N VAL A 153 5.73 -1.62 5.00
CA VAL A 153 5.08 -0.85 6.07
C VAL A 153 5.42 -1.49 7.41
N GLN A 154 5.95 -0.69 8.32
CA GLN A 154 6.33 -1.12 9.67
C GLN A 154 5.59 -0.29 10.73
N PRO A 155 5.26 -0.87 11.89
CA PRO A 155 4.79 -0.07 13.03
C PRO A 155 5.85 0.96 13.43
N GLY A 156 5.45 2.20 13.68
CA GLY A 156 6.38 3.31 13.87
C GLY A 156 7.35 3.14 15.04
N ARG A 157 6.96 2.36 16.07
CA ARG A 157 7.84 2.07 17.22
C ARG A 157 8.75 0.86 17.03
N LEU A 158 8.47 0.03 16.03
CA LEU A 158 9.20 -1.21 15.74
C LEU A 158 9.90 -1.13 14.38
N LYS A 159 10.17 0.10 13.89
CA LYS A 159 10.80 0.30 12.59
C LYS A 159 12.24 -0.25 12.58
N ASN A 160 12.57 -0.93 11.51
CA ASN A 160 13.92 -1.37 11.18
C ASN A 160 14.15 -1.11 9.68
N GLU A 161 14.70 0.05 9.38
CA GLU A 161 14.89 0.54 8.03
C GLU A 161 15.86 -0.34 7.23
N PHE A 162 16.93 -0.83 7.86
CA PHE A 162 17.90 -1.72 7.21
C PHE A 162 17.26 -3.05 6.78
N GLN A 163 16.48 -3.66 7.65
CA GLN A 163 15.79 -4.90 7.31
C GLN A 163 14.71 -4.66 6.25
N ALA A 164 14.01 -3.54 6.30
CA ALA A 164 12.99 -3.21 5.33
C ALA A 164 13.57 -3.04 3.92
N ILE A 165 14.71 -2.36 3.77
CA ILE A 165 15.35 -2.20 2.46
C ILE A 165 15.89 -3.53 1.93
N CYS A 166 16.47 -4.38 2.79
CA CYS A 166 16.90 -5.73 2.39
C CYS A 166 15.70 -6.57 1.90
N ASN A 167 14.60 -6.58 2.65
CA ASN A 167 13.38 -7.27 2.23
C ASN A 167 12.83 -6.78 0.87
N LEU A 168 12.95 -5.48 0.60
CA LEU A 168 12.52 -4.89 -0.66
C LEU A 168 13.45 -5.27 -1.81
N MET A 169 14.77 -5.28 -1.58
CA MET A 169 15.76 -5.72 -2.57
C MET A 169 15.54 -7.20 -2.93
N ASP A 170 15.33 -8.07 -1.93
CA ASP A 170 15.06 -9.50 -2.13
C ASP A 170 13.77 -9.76 -2.93
N ARG A 171 12.77 -8.87 -2.77
CA ARG A 171 11.50 -8.96 -3.51
C ARG A 171 11.52 -8.30 -4.89
N TYR A 172 12.63 -7.64 -5.25
CA TYR A 172 12.72 -6.96 -6.55
C TYR A 172 12.56 -7.95 -7.71
N ALA A 173 11.54 -7.79 -8.52
CA ALA A 173 11.12 -8.77 -9.53
C ALA A 173 11.06 -8.20 -10.97
N TYR A 174 11.63 -7.01 -11.20
CA TYR A 174 11.55 -6.35 -12.51
C TYR A 174 12.72 -6.64 -13.45
N GLY A 175 13.65 -7.49 -13.03
CA GLY A 175 14.80 -7.91 -13.82
C GLY A 175 15.78 -6.76 -14.15
N GLY A 176 16.60 -6.98 -15.16
CA GLY A 176 17.58 -5.98 -15.63
C GLY A 176 18.75 -5.76 -14.67
N SER A 177 19.34 -4.56 -14.73
CA SER A 177 20.46 -4.15 -13.87
C SER A 177 20.03 -3.00 -12.97
N PRO A 178 19.47 -3.27 -11.78
CA PRO A 178 19.09 -2.22 -10.85
C PRO A 178 20.30 -1.56 -10.21
N ILE A 179 20.24 -0.25 -10.00
CA ILE A 179 21.14 0.53 -9.16
C ILE A 179 20.28 1.10 -8.05
N PHE A 180 20.46 0.57 -6.83
CA PHE A 180 19.76 1.08 -5.66
C PHE A 180 20.46 2.34 -5.15
N ILE A 181 19.67 3.38 -4.91
CA ILE A 181 20.10 4.70 -4.47
C ILE A 181 19.41 5.00 -3.15
N ALA A 182 20.17 5.16 -2.10
CA ALA A 182 19.65 5.49 -0.77
C ALA A 182 20.52 6.58 -0.13
N ASP A 183 20.02 7.22 0.92
CA ASP A 183 20.82 8.17 1.67
C ASP A 183 21.92 7.47 2.50
N ARG A 184 22.81 8.27 3.14
CA ARG A 184 23.92 7.73 3.95
C ARG A 184 23.43 6.98 5.18
N GLY A 185 22.21 7.24 5.65
CA GLY A 185 21.60 6.56 6.79
C GLY A 185 21.46 5.05 6.57
N PHE A 186 21.36 4.60 5.32
CA PHE A 186 21.27 3.19 4.95
C PHE A 186 22.63 2.47 4.80
N SER A 187 23.74 3.11 5.13
CA SER A 187 25.06 2.49 5.04
C SER A 187 25.23 1.40 6.10
N SER A 188 25.14 0.14 5.71
CA SER A 188 25.43 -1.01 6.57
C SER A 188 25.97 -2.18 5.75
N TYR A 189 26.80 -3.03 6.39
CA TYR A 189 27.34 -4.23 5.74
C TYR A 189 26.22 -5.16 5.23
N ASN A 190 25.12 -5.26 5.96
CA ASN A 190 24.00 -6.11 5.58
C ASN A 190 23.34 -5.59 4.29
N VAL A 191 23.10 -4.29 4.18
CA VAL A 191 22.52 -3.68 2.96
C VAL A 191 23.45 -3.83 1.76
N PHE A 192 24.78 -3.71 1.96
CA PHE A 192 25.74 -3.90 0.86
C PHE A 192 25.91 -5.35 0.41
N ALA A 193 25.50 -6.32 1.24
CA ALA A 193 25.55 -7.74 0.90
C ALA A 193 24.36 -8.22 0.05
N HIS A 194 23.26 -7.46 0.00
CA HIS A 194 22.09 -7.72 -0.85
C HIS A 194 22.25 -7.06 -2.22
#